data_774ff51735da43abfc4b926e7ad95e75
#
_entry.id   774ff51735da43abfc4b926e7ad95e75
#
_cell.length_a   1.000
_cell.length_b   1.000
_cell.length_c   1.000
_cell.angle_alpha   90.00
_cell.angle_beta   90.00
_cell.angle_gamma   90.00
#
_symmetry.space_group_name_H-M   'P 1'
#
loop_
_entity.id
_entity.type
_entity.pdbx_description
1 polymer ?
#
loop_
_entity_poly.entity_id
_entity_poly.type
_entity_poly.pdbx_seq_one_letter_code
_entity_poly.pdbx_strand_id
1 'polypeptide(L)'
;MFMIYDDRAIYKGNKEIVKRKVYRKIDPDNVKLYCKTMEPGTYQERGIYYKDIPIEELDDYYTVHYRATYKGYDVRLDCVSYERQEIQVQTGDDLGTPRKDEFERLGFKVNYFERGAIYTGVVPLDSLEKIIRKSYSYKTEERQQKIVTKEEFWSEVMEAKSFLEETRQR
;
A
#
# COMPACT_ATOMS: atom_id res chain seq x y z
N MET A 1 11.96 -5.98 -0.94
CA MET A 1 11.00 -5.21 -0.13
C MET A 1 9.74 -4.97 -0.97
N PHE A 2 8.55 -5.20 -0.41
CA PHE A 2 7.27 -5.15 -1.12
C PHE A 2 6.42 -3.99 -0.59
N MET A 3 5.80 -3.21 -1.50
CA MET A 3 4.94 -2.09 -1.10
C MET A 3 3.60 -2.60 -0.59
N ILE A 4 3.16 -2.11 0.56
CA ILE A 4 1.88 -2.48 1.21
C ILE A 4 0.72 -1.57 0.80
N TYR A 5 1.05 -0.50 0.12
CA TYR A 5 0.09 0.51 -0.29
C TYR A 5 -0.42 0.17 -1.68
N ASP A 6 -1.68 -0.23 -1.79
CA ASP A 6 -2.27 -0.72 -3.03
C ASP A 6 -3.61 -0.08 -3.35
N ASP A 7 -3.79 0.24 -4.63
CA ASP A 7 -5.10 0.43 -5.22
C ASP A 7 -5.68 -0.94 -5.56
N ARG A 8 -6.94 -1.16 -5.21
CA ARG A 8 -7.66 -2.41 -5.40
C ARG A 8 -9.00 -2.19 -6.05
N ALA A 9 -9.50 -3.22 -6.72
CA ALA A 9 -10.84 -3.22 -7.28
C ALA A 9 -11.60 -4.51 -6.90
N ILE A 10 -12.91 -4.43 -6.95
CA ILE A 10 -13.79 -5.60 -7.04
C ILE A 10 -14.37 -5.60 -8.45
N TYR A 11 -14.12 -6.68 -9.18
CA TYR A 11 -14.59 -6.84 -10.54
C TYR A 11 -15.25 -8.22 -10.69
N LYS A 12 -16.53 -8.22 -11.03
CA LYS A 12 -17.37 -9.45 -11.13
C LYS A 12 -17.27 -10.31 -9.86
N GLY A 13 -17.31 -9.66 -8.69
CA GLY A 13 -17.23 -10.30 -7.39
C GLY A 13 -15.83 -10.74 -6.94
N ASN A 14 -14.79 -10.57 -7.77
CA ASN A 14 -13.44 -10.95 -7.43
C ASN A 14 -12.62 -9.73 -6.96
N LYS A 15 -11.75 -9.97 -5.98
CA LYS A 15 -10.76 -8.98 -5.55
C LYS A 15 -9.62 -8.94 -6.56
N GLU A 16 -9.33 -7.75 -7.07
CA GLU A 16 -8.30 -7.51 -8.08
C GLU A 16 -7.28 -6.50 -7.57
N ILE A 17 -6.04 -6.61 -8.04
CA ILE A 17 -5.00 -5.62 -7.78
C ILE A 17 -4.88 -4.69 -8.98
N VAL A 18 -4.90 -3.39 -8.70
CA VAL A 18 -4.80 -2.34 -9.70
C VAL A 18 -3.35 -1.90 -9.84
N LYS A 19 -2.87 -1.82 -11.07
CA LYS A 19 -1.58 -1.19 -11.34
C LYS A 19 -1.69 0.30 -11.06
N ARG A 20 -1.08 0.76 -9.98
CA ARG A 20 -1.00 2.18 -9.64
C ARG A 20 -0.32 2.93 -10.77
N LYS A 21 -0.98 3.89 -11.37
CA LYS A 21 -0.37 4.84 -12.30
C LYS A 21 0.53 5.79 -11.50
N VAL A 22 1.83 5.54 -11.54
CA VAL A 22 2.83 6.48 -11.02
C VAL A 22 2.92 7.64 -12.01
N TYR A 23 2.38 8.79 -11.62
CA TYR A 23 2.45 10.08 -12.29
C TYR A 23 1.79 10.27 -13.66
N ARG A 24 0.88 11.25 -13.69
CA ARG A 24 0.37 12.04 -14.82
C ARG A 24 -0.47 11.32 -15.88
N LYS A 25 -1.70 11.68 -15.90
CA LYS A 25 -2.91 11.25 -16.57
C LYS A 25 -3.47 9.99 -15.95
N ILE A 26 -4.20 10.20 -14.89
CA ILE A 26 -5.33 9.35 -14.55
C ILE A 26 -6.16 9.40 -15.83
N ASP A 27 -6.28 8.27 -16.52
CA ASP A 27 -7.42 8.07 -17.38
C ASP A 27 -8.58 8.04 -16.38
N PRO A 28 -9.40 9.09 -16.30
CA PRO A 28 -10.42 9.18 -15.25
C PRO A 28 -11.46 8.08 -15.40
N ASP A 29 -11.49 7.40 -16.54
CA ASP A 29 -12.55 6.50 -16.93
C ASP A 29 -12.16 5.02 -16.81
N ASN A 30 -10.86 4.68 -16.77
CA ASN A 30 -10.39 3.29 -16.75
C ASN A 30 -9.35 3.01 -15.67
N VAL A 31 -9.40 1.81 -15.10
CA VAL A 31 -8.35 1.23 -14.26
C VAL A 31 -7.64 0.09 -14.97
N LYS A 32 -6.36 -0.06 -14.70
CA LYS A 32 -5.54 -1.14 -15.22
C LYS A 32 -5.42 -2.25 -14.18
N LEU A 33 -6.06 -3.38 -14.44
CA LEU A 33 -5.97 -4.57 -13.57
C LEU A 33 -4.79 -5.45 -13.97
N TYR A 34 -4.12 -6.03 -12.97
CA TYR A 34 -3.18 -7.13 -13.20
C TYR A 34 -3.94 -8.42 -13.53
N CYS A 35 -3.51 -9.14 -14.56
CA CYS A 35 -4.10 -10.43 -14.94
C CYS A 35 -3.08 -11.56 -14.77
N LYS A 36 -3.52 -12.72 -14.28
CA LYS A 36 -2.68 -13.91 -14.11
C LYS A 36 -2.45 -14.64 -15.44
N THR A 37 -3.37 -14.55 -16.36
CA THR A 37 -3.36 -15.25 -17.65
C THR A 37 -3.74 -14.33 -18.79
N MET A 38 -3.36 -14.74 -20.01
CA MET A 38 -3.85 -14.09 -21.21
C MET A 38 -5.32 -14.49 -21.46
N GLU A 39 -6.21 -13.51 -21.45
CA GLU A 39 -7.62 -13.65 -21.69
C GLU A 39 -8.08 -12.65 -22.78
N PRO A 40 -9.27 -12.81 -23.35
CA PRO A 40 -9.79 -11.80 -24.28
C PRO A 40 -9.81 -10.40 -23.67
N GLY A 41 -9.22 -9.43 -24.37
CA GLY A 41 -9.10 -8.03 -23.92
C GLY A 41 -7.89 -7.75 -23.02
N THR A 42 -7.04 -8.74 -22.76
CA THR A 42 -5.75 -8.50 -22.08
C THR A 42 -4.65 -8.13 -23.08
N TYR A 43 -3.67 -7.38 -22.61
CA TYR A 43 -2.45 -7.08 -23.33
C TYR A 43 -1.24 -7.23 -22.41
N GLN A 44 -0.04 -7.32 -23.01
CA GLN A 44 1.18 -7.56 -22.25
C GLN A 44 2.10 -6.34 -22.26
N GLU A 45 2.57 -5.93 -21.09
CA GLU A 45 3.65 -4.97 -20.94
C GLU A 45 4.76 -5.57 -20.07
N ARG A 46 5.98 -5.66 -20.59
CA ARG A 46 7.16 -6.15 -19.86
C ARG A 46 6.96 -7.52 -19.19
N GLY A 47 6.28 -8.44 -19.88
CA GLY A 47 6.03 -9.79 -19.37
C GLY A 47 4.85 -9.93 -18.41
N ILE A 48 4.12 -8.86 -18.14
CA ILE A 48 2.95 -8.86 -17.25
C ILE A 48 1.69 -8.60 -18.09
N TYR A 49 0.62 -9.36 -17.83
CA TYR A 49 -0.66 -9.17 -18.48
C TYR A 49 -1.51 -8.14 -17.73
N TYR A 50 -2.16 -7.29 -18.49
CA TYR A 50 -3.06 -6.25 -18.00
C TYR A 50 -4.37 -6.23 -18.75
N LYS A 51 -5.40 -5.72 -18.10
CA LYS A 51 -6.69 -5.42 -18.69
C LYS A 51 -7.14 -4.03 -18.24
N ASP A 52 -7.52 -3.18 -19.18
CA ASP A 52 -8.13 -1.89 -18.87
C ASP A 52 -9.63 -2.10 -18.71
N ILE A 53 -10.18 -1.71 -17.57
CA ILE A 53 -11.60 -1.84 -17.21
C ILE A 53 -12.15 -0.45 -16.93
N PRO A 54 -13.27 -0.05 -17.55
CA PRO A 54 -13.98 1.16 -17.19
C PRO A 54 -14.34 1.13 -15.69
N ILE A 55 -14.15 2.26 -14.99
CA ILE A 55 -14.44 2.34 -13.54
C ILE A 55 -15.91 2.04 -13.27
N GLU A 56 -16.80 2.39 -14.19
CA GLU A 56 -18.23 2.11 -14.10
C GLU A 56 -18.57 0.62 -14.08
N GLU A 57 -17.75 -0.24 -14.72
CA GLU A 57 -17.93 -1.70 -14.75
C GLU A 57 -17.40 -2.39 -13.47
N LEU A 58 -16.66 -1.70 -12.63
CA LEU A 58 -16.19 -2.26 -11.36
C LEU A 58 -17.31 -2.28 -10.33
N ASP A 59 -17.35 -3.32 -9.51
CA ASP A 59 -18.23 -3.37 -8.35
C ASP A 59 -17.77 -2.36 -7.29
N ASP A 60 -16.43 -2.26 -7.09
CA ASP A 60 -15.81 -1.21 -6.28
C ASP A 60 -14.38 -0.92 -6.77
N TYR A 61 -13.89 0.30 -6.48
CA TYR A 61 -12.51 0.72 -6.67
C TYR A 61 -12.07 1.52 -5.44
N TYR A 62 -11.05 1.03 -4.75
CA TYR A 62 -10.65 1.58 -3.46
C TYR A 62 -9.15 1.50 -3.23
N THR A 63 -8.65 2.41 -2.41
CA THR A 63 -7.27 2.37 -1.91
C THR A 63 -7.23 1.81 -0.50
N VAL A 64 -6.16 1.08 -0.18
CA VAL A 64 -5.88 0.55 1.16
C VAL A 64 -4.53 1.05 1.62
N HIS A 65 -4.45 1.50 2.86
CA HIS A 65 -3.20 1.82 3.53
C HIS A 65 -3.28 1.48 5.01
N TYR A 66 -2.11 1.32 5.62
CA TYR A 66 -2.01 0.94 7.02
C TYR A 66 -1.26 1.99 7.82
N ARG A 67 -1.71 2.18 9.05
CA ARG A 67 -1.01 2.93 10.08
C ARG A 67 -0.85 2.06 11.31
N ALA A 68 0.15 2.36 12.11
CA ALA A 68 0.36 1.67 13.38
C ALA A 68 0.94 2.62 14.42
N THR A 69 0.96 2.17 15.66
CA THR A 69 1.73 2.82 16.73
C THR A 69 3.07 2.09 16.86
N TYR A 70 4.16 2.86 16.87
CA TYR A 70 5.51 2.39 17.15
C TYR A 70 6.14 3.26 18.24
N LYS A 71 6.38 2.70 19.42
CA LYS A 71 6.94 3.43 20.58
C LYS A 71 6.22 4.75 20.88
N GLY A 72 4.88 4.73 20.78
CA GLY A 72 4.02 5.90 20.99
C GLY A 72 3.86 6.85 19.79
N TYR A 73 4.57 6.61 18.68
CA TYR A 73 4.42 7.40 17.45
C TYR A 73 3.43 6.77 16.49
N ASP A 74 2.62 7.61 15.84
CA ASP A 74 1.76 7.19 14.74
C ASP A 74 2.61 7.12 13.46
N VAL A 75 2.74 5.93 12.88
CA VAL A 75 3.53 5.65 11.70
C VAL A 75 2.68 5.08 10.58
N ARG A 76 3.01 5.44 9.34
CA ARG A 76 2.48 4.81 8.13
C ARG A 76 3.34 3.61 7.78
N LEU A 77 2.71 2.51 7.39
CA LEU A 77 3.39 1.30 6.92
C LEU A 77 3.52 1.37 5.41
N ASP A 78 4.75 1.32 4.86
CA ASP A 78 5.00 1.50 3.43
C ASP A 78 5.38 0.20 2.71
N CYS A 79 6.35 -0.53 3.25
CA CYS A 79 6.89 -1.73 2.63
C CYS A 79 7.17 -2.83 3.65
N VAL A 80 7.18 -4.08 3.21
CA VAL A 80 7.57 -5.23 4.03
C VAL A 80 8.79 -5.95 3.46
N SER A 81 9.62 -6.48 4.35
CA SER A 81 10.60 -7.52 4.07
C SER A 81 10.07 -8.83 4.62
N TYR A 82 9.79 -9.80 3.74
CA TYR A 82 9.17 -11.08 4.15
C TYR A 82 10.09 -11.95 4.96
N GLU A 83 11.34 -12.06 4.50
CA GLU A 83 12.32 -12.95 5.10
C GLU A 83 12.63 -12.57 6.54
N ARG A 84 12.52 -11.28 6.86
CA ARG A 84 12.86 -10.73 8.16
C ARG A 84 11.67 -10.33 9.01
N GLN A 85 10.45 -10.37 8.45
CA GLN A 85 9.25 -9.81 9.07
C GLN A 85 9.44 -8.36 9.55
N GLU A 86 10.13 -7.57 8.73
CA GLU A 86 10.41 -6.15 8.99
C GLU A 86 9.51 -5.27 8.14
N ILE A 87 9.10 -4.15 8.71
CA ILE A 87 8.25 -3.15 8.08
C ILE A 87 9.01 -1.85 7.94
N GLN A 88 9.03 -1.30 6.74
CA GLN A 88 9.44 0.10 6.55
C GLN A 88 8.28 1.00 6.96
N VAL A 89 8.56 1.89 7.89
CA VAL A 89 7.57 2.82 8.44
C VAL A 89 7.99 4.26 8.19
N GLN A 90 7.00 5.14 8.08
CA GLN A 90 7.20 6.58 7.96
C GLN A 90 6.34 7.34 8.95
N THR A 91 6.91 8.43 9.48
CA THR A 91 6.16 9.46 10.20
C THR A 91 6.64 10.83 9.77
N GLY A 92 5.81 11.86 9.98
CA GLY A 92 6.15 13.25 9.64
C GLY A 92 6.22 14.12 10.88
N ASP A 93 6.93 15.25 10.74
CA ASP A 93 7.00 16.28 11.75
C ASP A 93 7.09 17.66 11.10
N ASP A 94 6.55 18.69 11.75
CA ASP A 94 6.66 20.07 11.31
C ASP A 94 8.04 20.65 11.63
N LEU A 95 8.54 21.56 10.80
CA LEU A 95 9.82 22.22 11.03
C LEU A 95 9.88 23.01 12.33
N GLY A 96 8.73 23.40 12.87
CA GLY A 96 8.62 24.13 14.14
C GLY A 96 8.97 23.28 15.38
N THR A 97 8.88 21.98 15.29
CA THR A 97 9.17 21.02 16.39
C THR A 97 9.93 19.80 15.89
N PRO A 98 11.15 19.98 15.32
CA PRO A 98 11.88 18.86 14.76
C PRO A 98 12.36 17.91 15.86
N ARG A 99 12.02 16.61 15.72
CA ARG A 99 12.41 15.53 16.64
C ARG A 99 13.55 14.67 16.08
N LYS A 100 14.44 15.29 15.34
CA LYS A 100 15.54 14.62 14.64
C LYS A 100 16.32 13.68 15.55
N ASP A 101 16.85 14.21 16.68
CA ASP A 101 17.72 13.45 17.57
C ASP A 101 17.01 12.25 18.21
N GLU A 102 15.70 12.38 18.42
CA GLU A 102 14.87 11.31 18.95
C GLU A 102 14.68 10.19 17.91
N PHE A 103 14.32 10.54 16.66
CA PHE A 103 14.15 9.57 15.60
C PHE A 103 15.46 8.94 15.13
N GLU A 104 16.56 9.69 15.12
CA GLU A 104 17.89 9.14 14.83
C GLU A 104 18.33 8.08 15.88
N ARG A 105 18.02 8.30 17.18
CA ARG A 105 18.25 7.29 18.22
C ARG A 105 17.40 6.01 18.02
N LEU A 106 16.23 6.13 17.39
CA LEU A 106 15.39 5.00 16.99
C LEU A 106 15.84 4.34 15.69
N GLY A 107 16.92 4.81 15.05
CA GLY A 107 17.44 4.28 13.81
C GLY A 107 16.74 4.79 12.54
N PHE A 108 15.96 5.87 12.66
CA PHE A 108 15.28 6.47 11.51
C PHE A 108 16.22 7.38 10.73
N LYS A 109 16.03 7.41 9.40
CA LYS A 109 16.63 8.40 8.51
C LYS A 109 15.69 9.58 8.35
N VAL A 110 16.26 10.79 8.28
CA VAL A 110 15.51 12.04 8.20
C VAL A 110 15.68 12.65 6.83
N ASN A 111 14.55 13.00 6.18
CA ASN A 111 14.50 13.80 4.96
C ASN A 111 13.77 15.10 5.23
N TYR A 112 14.41 16.25 4.97
CA TYR A 112 13.84 17.57 5.15
C TYR A 112 13.17 18.08 3.88
N PHE A 113 12.05 18.78 4.06
CA PHE A 113 11.31 19.50 3.04
C PHE A 113 11.09 20.95 3.49
N GLU A 114 10.56 21.79 2.62
CA GLU A 114 10.29 23.21 2.93
C GLU A 114 9.39 23.42 4.16
N ARG A 115 8.50 22.48 4.46
CA ARG A 115 7.49 22.60 5.52
C ARG A 115 7.55 21.52 6.59
N GLY A 116 8.60 20.72 6.64
CA GLY A 116 8.70 19.67 7.65
C GLY A 116 9.79 18.65 7.38
N ALA A 117 9.72 17.54 8.09
CA ALA A 117 10.61 16.41 7.93
C ALA A 117 9.81 15.11 7.81
N ILE A 118 10.35 14.16 7.05
CA ILE A 118 9.87 12.77 7.03
C ILE A 118 10.97 11.89 7.62
N TYR A 119 10.57 11.11 8.61
CA TYR A 119 11.41 10.11 9.28
C TYR A 119 11.04 8.73 8.75
N THR A 120 12.01 8.01 8.22
CA THR A 120 11.82 6.67 7.66
C THR A 120 12.68 5.68 8.41
N GLY A 121 12.10 4.60 8.90
CA GLY A 121 12.80 3.54 9.62
C GLY A 121 12.33 2.16 9.20
N VAL A 122 13.09 1.14 9.58
CA VAL A 122 12.72 -0.28 9.41
C VAL A 122 12.59 -0.88 10.80
N VAL A 123 11.43 -1.45 11.10
CA VAL A 123 11.10 -1.99 12.41
C VAL A 123 10.57 -3.41 12.30
N PRO A 124 10.80 -4.28 13.31
CA PRO A 124 10.17 -5.60 13.34
C PRO A 124 8.64 -5.49 13.40
N LEU A 125 7.92 -6.38 12.72
CA LEU A 125 6.45 -6.43 12.78
C LEU A 125 5.96 -6.53 14.23
N ASP A 126 6.65 -7.33 15.07
CA ASP A 126 6.28 -7.52 16.47
C ASP A 126 6.38 -6.27 17.34
N SER A 127 7.20 -5.30 16.91
CA SER A 127 7.33 -4.01 17.61
C SER A 127 6.19 -3.03 17.34
N LEU A 128 5.35 -3.32 16.36
CA LEU A 128 4.16 -2.52 16.08
C LEU A 128 3.06 -2.86 17.08
N GLU A 129 2.43 -1.82 17.61
CA GLU A 129 1.35 -1.97 18.55
C GLU A 129 0.01 -1.99 17.81
N LYS A 130 -0.71 -0.92 17.76
CA LYS A 130 -2.04 -0.85 17.18
C LYS A 130 -1.97 -0.69 15.65
N ILE A 131 -2.29 -1.73 14.89
CA ILE A 131 -2.36 -1.64 13.42
C ILE A 131 -3.78 -1.25 13.00
N ILE A 132 -3.90 -0.20 12.20
CA ILE A 132 -5.16 0.32 11.67
C ILE A 132 -5.13 0.22 10.15
N ARG A 133 -6.06 -0.56 9.61
CA ARG A 133 -6.34 -0.61 8.18
C ARG A 133 -7.29 0.53 7.82
N LYS A 134 -6.91 1.35 6.86
CA LYS A 134 -7.75 2.41 6.30
C LYS A 134 -8.03 2.12 4.83
N SER A 135 -9.27 2.31 4.41
CA SER A 135 -9.65 2.23 3.00
C SER A 135 -10.53 3.41 2.62
N TYR A 136 -10.47 3.76 1.34
CA TYR A 136 -11.31 4.78 0.73
C TYR A 136 -11.82 4.26 -0.60
N SER A 137 -13.16 4.14 -0.74
CA SER A 137 -13.81 3.79 -2.00
C SER A 137 -13.97 5.03 -2.87
N TYR A 138 -13.50 4.96 -4.10
CA TYR A 138 -13.68 6.03 -5.09
C TYR A 138 -15.09 6.05 -5.70
N LYS A 139 -15.84 4.94 -5.59
CA LYS A 139 -17.21 4.85 -6.12
C LYS A 139 -18.25 5.39 -5.15
N THR A 140 -18.10 5.06 -3.87
CA THR A 140 -19.07 5.46 -2.82
C THR A 140 -18.61 6.67 -2.01
N GLU A 141 -17.35 7.11 -2.20
CA GLU A 141 -16.68 8.13 -1.40
C GLU A 141 -16.59 7.79 0.09
N GLU A 142 -16.81 6.53 0.43
CA GLU A 142 -16.79 6.06 1.82
C GLU A 142 -15.37 5.84 2.31
N ARG A 143 -15.15 6.25 3.55
CA ARG A 143 -13.91 5.98 4.29
C ARG A 143 -14.21 4.98 5.39
N GLN A 144 -13.42 3.93 5.43
CA GLN A 144 -13.51 2.92 6.47
C GLN A 144 -12.17 2.78 7.18
N GLN A 145 -12.24 2.52 8.48
CA GLN A 145 -11.06 2.15 9.25
C GLN A 145 -11.41 1.06 10.25
N LYS A 146 -10.51 0.11 10.42
CA LYS A 146 -10.62 -0.93 11.43
C LYS A 146 -9.27 -1.24 12.04
N ILE A 147 -9.27 -1.61 13.32
CA ILE A 147 -8.10 -2.21 13.94
C ILE A 147 -8.00 -3.64 13.43
N VAL A 148 -6.79 -4.06 13.04
CA VAL A 148 -6.50 -5.41 12.59
C VAL A 148 -5.40 -6.02 13.44
N THR A 149 -5.41 -7.35 13.55
CA THR A 149 -4.31 -8.06 14.19
C THR A 149 -3.08 -8.09 13.28
N LYS A 150 -1.92 -8.46 13.82
CA LYS A 150 -0.69 -8.64 13.04
C LYS A 150 -0.84 -9.76 12.02
N GLU A 151 -1.56 -10.82 12.38
CA GLU A 151 -1.87 -11.97 11.53
C GLU A 151 -2.78 -11.56 10.36
N GLU A 152 -3.85 -10.80 10.63
CA GLU A 152 -4.74 -10.29 9.58
C GLU A 152 -4.00 -9.36 8.62
N PHE A 153 -3.20 -8.42 9.15
CA PHE A 153 -2.36 -7.54 8.35
C PHE A 153 -1.39 -8.33 7.46
N TRP A 154 -0.66 -9.28 8.06
CA TRP A 154 0.32 -10.08 7.35
C TRP A 154 -0.32 -10.95 6.27
N SER A 155 -1.46 -11.58 6.59
CA SER A 155 -2.22 -12.39 5.64
C SER A 155 -2.66 -11.57 4.41
N GLU A 156 -3.19 -10.35 4.62
CA GLU A 156 -3.62 -9.49 3.51
C GLU A 156 -2.43 -9.03 2.64
N VAL A 157 -1.28 -8.74 3.25
CA VAL A 157 -0.05 -8.39 2.54
C VAL A 157 0.48 -9.58 1.74
N MET A 158 0.45 -10.79 2.31
CA MET A 158 0.91 -12.01 1.64
C MET A 158 0.00 -12.41 0.48
N GLU A 159 -1.32 -12.24 0.62
CA GLU A 159 -2.29 -12.46 -0.46
C GLU A 159 -1.96 -11.56 -1.67
N ALA A 160 -1.75 -10.26 -1.43
CA ALA A 160 -1.40 -9.31 -2.47
C ALA A 160 -0.06 -9.65 -3.14
N LYS A 161 0.95 -10.05 -2.34
CA LYS A 161 2.26 -10.48 -2.87
C LYS A 161 2.13 -11.70 -3.76
N SER A 162 1.48 -12.76 -3.29
CA SER A 162 1.30 -14.00 -4.05
C SER A 162 0.61 -13.74 -5.38
N PHE A 163 -0.43 -12.92 -5.36
CA PHE A 163 -1.11 -12.49 -6.58
C PHE A 163 -0.15 -11.85 -7.58
N LEU A 164 0.67 -10.87 -7.14
CA LEU A 164 1.60 -10.17 -8.01
C LEU A 164 2.76 -11.06 -8.48
N GLU A 165 3.21 -12.01 -7.68
CA GLU A 165 4.22 -13.00 -8.08
C GLU A 165 3.69 -13.92 -9.17
N GLU A 166 2.46 -14.42 -9.04
CA GLU A 166 1.82 -15.25 -10.06
C GLU A 166 1.66 -14.51 -11.41
N THR A 167 1.49 -13.18 -11.38
CA THR A 167 1.44 -12.37 -12.61
C THR A 167 2.80 -12.16 -13.27
N ARG A 168 3.91 -12.38 -12.55
CA ARG A 168 5.29 -12.15 -13.02
C ARG A 168 6.03 -13.42 -13.47
N GLN A 169 5.55 -14.61 -13.12
CA GLN A 169 6.26 -15.88 -13.33
C GLN A 169 6.16 -16.45 -14.76
N ARG A 170 5.95 -15.59 -15.77
CA ARG A 170 5.85 -16.06 -17.16
C ARG A 170 6.71 -15.27 -18.12
#